data_3575b861aa7ad65605249306b1962b65
#
_entry.id   3575b861aa7ad65605249306b1962b65
#
_cell.length_a   1.000
_cell.length_b   1.000
_cell.length_c   1.000
_cell.angle_alpha   90.00
_cell.angle_beta   90.00
_cell.angle_gamma   90.00
#
_symmetry.space_group_name_H-M   'P 1'
#
loop_
_entity.id
_entity.type
_entity.pdbx_description
1 polymer ?
#
loop_
_entity_poly.entity_id
_entity_poly.type
_entity_poly.pdbx_seq_one_letter_code
_entity_poly.pdbx_strand_id
1 'polypeptide(L)'
;MRYLLFATLVVAFIVAGCNSGAKKDKGGNKVIDAALADTARYTTIEWLDSARDFGKVPEGQKLDVAFRFRNTGTTPLVIGQVRPSCGCTIAEQPQEPIAPGSEGQIKAVFNSEGRSGINHKTLFVTANTKGRQDFSLQFVVEVEKKAS
;
A
#
# COMPACT_ATOMS: atom_id res chain seq x y z
N MET A 1 56.19 -23.43 -57.51
CA MET A 1 55.21 -24.54 -57.39
C MET A 1 54.50 -24.43 -56.03
N ARG A 2 53.24 -24.20 -56.19
CA ARG A 2 52.13 -24.59 -55.36
C ARG A 2 51.85 -23.77 -54.10
N TYR A 3 50.87 -23.00 -54.30
CA TYR A 3 50.12 -22.06 -53.47
C TYR A 3 49.26 -22.76 -52.43
N LEU A 4 49.14 -22.17 -51.27
CA LEU A 4 47.95 -22.39 -50.45
C LEU A 4 47.62 -21.10 -49.72
N LEU A 5 46.49 -20.52 -50.19
CA LEU A 5 45.80 -19.41 -49.61
C LEU A 5 45.16 -19.81 -48.29
N PHE A 6 45.53 -19.17 -47.21
CA PHE A 6 44.75 -19.24 -45.97
C PHE A 6 43.93 -17.95 -45.85
N ALA A 7 42.66 -18.08 -46.14
CA ALA A 7 41.66 -17.08 -45.85
C ALA A 7 41.39 -17.07 -44.36
N THR A 8 41.81 -16.01 -43.67
CA THR A 8 41.49 -15.75 -42.29
C THR A 8 40.11 -15.10 -42.21
N LEU A 9 39.11 -15.88 -41.80
CA LEU A 9 37.77 -15.41 -41.50
C LEU A 9 37.78 -14.72 -40.13
N VAL A 10 37.75 -13.40 -40.14
CA VAL A 10 37.56 -12.58 -38.91
C VAL A 10 36.10 -12.60 -38.60
N VAL A 11 35.71 -13.39 -37.61
CA VAL A 11 34.38 -13.36 -37.02
C VAL A 11 34.35 -12.24 -35.96
N ALA A 12 33.75 -11.13 -36.33
CA ALA A 12 33.46 -10.01 -35.42
C ALA A 12 32.29 -10.43 -34.51
N PHE A 13 32.57 -10.78 -33.26
CA PHE A 13 31.56 -10.92 -32.22
C PHE A 13 31.06 -9.53 -31.80
N ILE A 14 29.92 -9.15 -32.31
CA ILE A 14 29.18 -7.99 -31.81
C ILE A 14 28.50 -8.44 -30.50
N VAL A 15 29.11 -8.10 -29.38
CA VAL A 15 28.48 -8.22 -28.06
C VAL A 15 27.46 -7.09 -27.95
N ALA A 16 26.21 -7.39 -28.30
CA ALA A 16 25.08 -6.51 -27.99
C ALA A 16 24.88 -6.55 -26.47
N GLY A 17 25.44 -5.57 -25.77
CA GLY A 17 25.18 -5.33 -24.36
C GLY A 17 23.71 -4.91 -24.18
N CYS A 18 22.88 -5.85 -23.75
CA CYS A 18 21.58 -5.54 -23.22
C CYS A 18 21.76 -4.80 -21.88
N ASN A 19 21.79 -3.47 -21.98
CA ASN A 19 21.68 -2.61 -20.81
C ASN A 19 20.24 -2.67 -20.30
N SER A 20 19.93 -3.68 -19.46
CA SER A 20 18.69 -3.75 -18.71
C SER A 20 18.72 -2.69 -17.61
N GLY A 21 18.52 -1.44 -17.99
CA GLY A 21 18.15 -0.37 -17.10
C GLY A 21 16.83 -0.78 -16.43
N ALA A 22 16.90 -1.36 -15.25
CA ALA A 22 15.73 -1.58 -14.41
C ALA A 22 15.16 -0.20 -14.06
N LYS A 23 14.24 0.29 -14.89
CA LYS A 23 13.31 1.32 -14.49
C LYS A 23 12.60 0.74 -13.28
N LYS A 24 12.82 1.35 -12.12
CA LYS A 24 11.92 1.19 -10.97
C LYS A 24 10.56 1.74 -11.40
N ASP A 25 9.77 0.88 -12.02
CA ASP A 25 8.36 1.15 -12.21
C ASP A 25 7.80 1.34 -10.80
N LYS A 26 7.22 2.50 -10.56
CA LYS A 26 6.20 2.70 -9.54
C LYS A 26 4.93 1.98 -10.01
N GLY A 27 5.09 0.70 -10.35
CA GLY A 27 4.01 -0.18 -10.74
C GLY A 27 3.18 -0.44 -9.52
N GLY A 28 1.97 0.09 -9.49
CA GLY A 28 0.93 -0.45 -8.66
C GLY A 28 0.95 -1.97 -8.80
N ASN A 29 0.73 -2.68 -7.71
CA ASN A 29 0.78 -4.14 -7.73
C ASN A 29 -0.29 -4.64 -8.73
N LYS A 30 0.15 -5.09 -9.90
CA LYS A 30 -0.72 -5.49 -11.02
C LYS A 30 -1.81 -6.50 -10.62
N VAL A 31 -1.53 -7.31 -9.59
CA VAL A 31 -2.49 -8.25 -9.01
C VAL A 31 -3.61 -7.51 -8.27
N ILE A 32 -3.28 -6.44 -7.55
CA ILE A 32 -4.24 -5.59 -6.84
C ILE A 32 -5.13 -4.87 -7.85
N ASP A 33 -4.54 -4.23 -8.86
CA ASP A 33 -5.29 -3.49 -9.89
C ASP A 33 -6.23 -4.42 -10.66
N ALA A 34 -5.78 -5.63 -11.02
CA ALA A 34 -6.61 -6.62 -11.68
C ALA A 34 -7.77 -7.10 -10.78
N ALA A 35 -7.54 -7.28 -9.48
CA ALA A 35 -8.59 -7.70 -8.54
C ALA A 35 -9.64 -6.61 -8.31
N LEU A 36 -9.24 -5.34 -8.33
CA LEU A 36 -10.15 -4.20 -8.21
C LEU A 36 -11.01 -4.00 -9.47
N ALA A 37 -10.51 -4.39 -10.64
CA ALA A 37 -11.23 -4.27 -11.90
C ALA A 37 -12.18 -5.45 -12.18
N ASP A 38 -11.94 -6.62 -11.59
CA ASP A 38 -12.71 -7.84 -11.84
C ASP A 38 -13.89 -7.96 -10.86
N THR A 39 -15.06 -7.51 -11.31
CA THR A 39 -16.30 -7.56 -10.51
C THR A 39 -16.73 -8.99 -10.13
N ALA A 40 -16.29 -10.03 -10.87
CA ALA A 40 -16.57 -11.42 -10.53
C ALA A 40 -15.84 -11.87 -9.24
N ARG A 41 -14.79 -11.16 -8.88
CA ARG A 41 -13.99 -11.40 -7.67
C ARG A 41 -14.33 -10.48 -6.50
N TYR A 42 -15.44 -9.76 -6.57
CA TYR A 42 -15.84 -8.89 -5.47
C TYR A 42 -16.33 -9.71 -4.28
N THR A 43 -15.95 -9.27 -3.11
CA THR A 43 -16.27 -9.88 -1.82
C THR A 43 -17.06 -8.90 -0.94
N THR A 44 -17.17 -9.18 0.36
CA THR A 44 -17.72 -8.29 1.37
C THR A 44 -16.73 -8.09 2.49
N ILE A 45 -16.72 -6.87 3.05
CA ILE A 45 -15.85 -6.48 4.16
C ILE A 45 -16.70 -6.04 5.35
N GLU A 46 -16.29 -6.42 6.53
CA GLU A 46 -16.78 -5.91 7.80
C GLU A 46 -15.64 -5.13 8.49
N TRP A 47 -15.86 -3.87 8.77
CA TRP A 47 -14.92 -3.08 9.57
C TRP A 47 -15.18 -3.30 11.03
N LEU A 48 -14.20 -3.85 11.75
CA LEU A 48 -14.24 -4.05 13.20
C LEU A 48 -13.90 -2.73 13.91
N ASP A 49 -13.05 -1.92 13.29
CA ASP A 49 -12.69 -0.59 13.73
C ASP A 49 -12.78 0.37 12.53
N SER A 50 -13.70 1.33 12.51
CA SER A 50 -13.82 2.35 11.45
C SER A 50 -13.59 3.77 11.96
N ALA A 51 -13.73 3.97 13.27
CA ALA A 51 -13.44 5.22 13.96
C ALA A 51 -12.78 4.91 15.31
N ARG A 52 -11.71 5.65 15.64
CA ARG A 52 -10.95 5.47 16.90
C ARG A 52 -10.58 6.81 17.50
N ASP A 53 -10.67 6.86 18.83
CA ASP A 53 -10.15 7.98 19.62
C ASP A 53 -8.94 7.47 20.42
N PHE A 54 -7.82 8.16 20.27
CA PHE A 54 -6.56 7.83 20.95
C PHE A 54 -6.29 8.71 22.16
N GLY A 55 -7.22 9.61 22.49
CA GLY A 55 -7.08 10.53 23.62
C GLY A 55 -5.91 11.48 23.46
N LYS A 56 -5.18 11.72 24.55
CA LYS A 56 -4.08 12.70 24.64
C LYS A 56 -2.73 12.06 24.40
N VAL A 57 -1.92 12.69 23.56
CA VAL A 57 -0.53 12.30 23.29
C VAL A 57 0.38 13.53 23.36
N PRO A 58 1.61 13.44 23.88
CA PRO A 58 2.55 14.55 23.85
C PRO A 58 3.00 14.88 22.43
N GLU A 59 3.29 16.15 22.17
CA GLU A 59 3.90 16.60 20.91
C GLU A 59 5.24 15.88 20.66
N GLY A 60 5.50 15.50 19.41
CA GLY A 60 6.69 14.77 18.98
C GLY A 60 6.58 13.25 19.12
N GLN A 61 5.48 12.72 19.67
CA GLN A 61 5.24 11.27 19.73
C GLN A 61 4.78 10.73 18.38
N LYS A 62 5.27 9.54 18.03
CA LYS A 62 4.69 8.73 16.94
C LYS A 62 3.63 7.80 17.53
N LEU A 63 2.45 7.85 16.96
CA LEU A 63 1.30 7.05 17.37
C LEU A 63 1.01 5.98 16.33
N ASP A 64 1.04 4.72 16.77
CA ASP A 64 0.64 3.59 15.94
C ASP A 64 -0.88 3.46 15.93
N VAL A 65 -1.46 3.47 14.74
CA VAL A 65 -2.89 3.37 14.48
C VAL A 65 -3.16 2.10 13.69
N ALA A 66 -4.12 1.30 14.12
CA ALA A 66 -4.54 0.11 13.39
C ALA A 66 -6.06 0.07 13.26
N PHE A 67 -6.54 -0.28 12.06
CA PHE A 67 -7.95 -0.53 11.78
C PHE A 67 -8.10 -1.97 11.32
N ARG A 68 -8.85 -2.74 12.10
CA ARG A 68 -9.11 -4.16 11.83
C ARG A 68 -10.35 -4.32 10.97
N PHE A 69 -10.33 -5.32 10.15
CA PHE A 69 -11.45 -5.72 9.32
C PHE A 69 -11.47 -7.24 9.14
N ARG A 70 -12.62 -7.76 8.69
CA ARG A 70 -12.82 -9.17 8.35
C ARG A 70 -13.36 -9.29 6.93
N ASN A 71 -12.86 -10.26 6.17
CA ASN A 71 -13.46 -10.68 4.92
C ASN A 71 -14.68 -11.56 5.22
N THR A 72 -15.88 -11.04 5.07
CA THR A 72 -17.13 -11.75 5.30
C THR A 72 -17.71 -12.39 4.05
N GLY A 73 -17.05 -12.25 2.92
CA GLY A 73 -17.47 -12.86 1.65
C GLY A 73 -16.81 -14.20 1.38
N THR A 74 -16.99 -14.68 0.14
CA THR A 74 -16.56 -16.01 -0.30
C THR A 74 -15.33 -15.99 -1.23
N THR A 75 -14.87 -14.80 -1.62
CA THR A 75 -13.69 -14.61 -2.46
C THR A 75 -12.62 -13.82 -1.71
N PRO A 76 -11.33 -13.91 -2.09
CA PRO A 76 -10.26 -13.16 -1.42
C PRO A 76 -10.52 -11.64 -1.46
N LEU A 77 -10.35 -11.00 -0.30
CA LEU A 77 -10.43 -9.55 -0.16
C LEU A 77 -9.06 -8.93 -0.43
N VAL A 78 -9.03 -8.01 -1.37
CA VAL A 78 -7.84 -7.25 -1.75
C VAL A 78 -8.04 -5.79 -1.32
N ILE A 79 -7.14 -5.29 -0.49
CA ILE A 79 -7.05 -3.88 -0.18
C ILE A 79 -6.19 -3.23 -1.26
N GLY A 80 -6.76 -2.30 -2.00
CA GLY A 80 -6.10 -1.62 -3.11
C GLY A 80 -5.19 -0.51 -2.62
N GLN A 81 -5.71 0.69 -2.54
CA GLN A 81 -4.95 1.86 -2.10
C GLN A 81 -5.35 2.29 -0.69
N VAL A 82 -4.37 2.68 0.12
CA VAL A 82 -4.57 3.36 1.40
C VAL A 82 -3.89 4.72 1.34
N ARG A 83 -4.68 5.80 1.43
CA ARG A 83 -4.18 7.18 1.35
C ARG A 83 -4.55 7.96 2.62
N PRO A 84 -3.59 8.47 3.38
CA PRO A 84 -3.88 9.38 4.48
C PRO A 84 -4.29 10.77 3.98
N SER A 85 -5.11 11.47 4.76
CA SER A 85 -5.57 12.83 4.48
C SER A 85 -4.47 13.90 4.64
N CYS A 86 -3.31 13.57 5.21
CA CYS A 86 -2.17 14.49 5.38
C CYS A 86 -0.84 13.76 5.33
N GLY A 87 0.24 14.49 5.01
CA GLY A 87 1.61 13.97 5.06
C GLY A 87 2.15 13.65 6.47
N CYS A 88 1.40 13.98 7.51
CA CYS A 88 1.74 13.65 8.91
C CYS A 88 1.39 12.20 9.30
N THR A 89 0.80 11.45 8.40
CA THR A 89 0.43 10.05 8.60
C THR A 89 0.99 9.21 7.45
N ILE A 90 1.66 8.15 7.78
CA ILE A 90 2.10 7.11 6.82
C ILE A 90 1.20 5.92 7.02
N ALA A 91 0.63 5.39 5.95
CA ALA A 91 -0.26 4.24 6.01
C ALA A 91 0.30 3.08 5.20
N GLU A 92 0.11 1.88 5.71
CA GLU A 92 0.52 0.62 5.09
C GLU A 92 -0.70 -0.27 4.89
N GLN A 93 -0.83 -0.80 3.67
CA GLN A 93 -1.87 -1.76 3.31
C GLN A 93 -1.36 -3.19 3.40
N PRO A 94 -2.22 -4.18 3.65
CA PRO A 94 -1.88 -5.59 3.47
C PRO A 94 -1.39 -5.84 2.05
N GLN A 95 -0.27 -6.54 1.91
CA GLN A 95 0.32 -6.88 0.60
C GLN A 95 -0.32 -8.13 0.00
N GLU A 96 -0.88 -8.99 0.84
CA GLU A 96 -1.50 -10.24 0.44
C GLU A 96 -3.03 -10.16 0.53
N PRO A 97 -3.75 -10.84 -0.37
CA PRO A 97 -5.20 -10.97 -0.28
C PRO A 97 -5.61 -11.68 1.02
N ILE A 98 -6.67 -11.18 1.64
CA ILE A 98 -7.23 -11.74 2.89
C ILE A 98 -8.24 -12.84 2.51
N ALA A 99 -8.00 -14.05 2.98
CA ALA A 99 -8.86 -15.20 2.70
C ALA A 99 -10.29 -15.01 3.26
N PRO A 100 -11.31 -15.67 2.69
CA PRO A 100 -12.66 -15.70 3.24
C PRO A 100 -12.68 -16.07 4.72
N GLY A 101 -13.43 -15.32 5.53
CA GLY A 101 -13.54 -15.51 7.00
C GLY A 101 -12.35 -14.99 7.81
N SER A 102 -11.24 -14.63 7.18
CA SER A 102 -10.03 -14.15 7.87
C SER A 102 -10.10 -12.66 8.18
N GLU A 103 -9.33 -12.27 9.19
CA GLU A 103 -9.13 -10.87 9.57
C GLU A 103 -7.84 -10.30 8.99
N GLY A 104 -7.86 -9.00 8.76
CA GLY A 104 -6.71 -8.20 8.37
C GLY A 104 -6.69 -6.86 9.10
N GLN A 105 -5.63 -6.10 8.91
CA GLN A 105 -5.53 -4.75 9.47
C GLN A 105 -4.82 -3.80 8.52
N ILE A 106 -5.25 -2.55 8.53
CA ILE A 106 -4.53 -1.42 7.95
C ILE A 106 -3.77 -0.76 9.09
N LYS A 107 -2.47 -0.60 8.91
CA LYS A 107 -1.59 0.08 9.87
C LYS A 107 -1.31 1.49 9.39
N ALA A 108 -1.19 2.41 10.33
CA ALA A 108 -0.73 3.77 10.06
C ALA A 108 0.10 4.30 11.23
N VAL A 109 1.00 5.23 10.94
CA VAL A 109 1.80 5.93 11.94
C VAL A 109 1.52 7.42 11.80
N PHE A 110 0.98 8.02 12.84
CA PHE A 110 0.77 9.47 12.92
C PHE A 110 1.94 10.10 13.68
N ASN A 111 2.58 11.11 13.09
CA ASN A 111 3.61 11.92 13.74
C ASN A 111 2.97 13.19 14.30
N SER A 112 3.03 13.35 15.62
CA SER A 112 2.46 14.51 16.31
C SER A 112 3.41 15.72 16.38
N GLU A 113 4.62 15.62 15.82
CA GLU A 113 5.60 16.71 15.80
C GLU A 113 5.04 17.95 15.09
N GLY A 114 5.17 19.12 15.71
CA GLY A 114 4.62 20.38 15.21
C GLY A 114 3.10 20.44 15.20
N ARG A 115 2.40 19.58 15.95
CA ARG A 115 0.94 19.54 16.09
C ARG A 115 0.52 19.94 17.50
N SER A 116 -0.69 20.47 17.62
CA SER A 116 -1.29 20.77 18.91
C SER A 116 -2.81 20.68 18.83
N GLY A 117 -3.45 20.49 19.99
CA GLY A 117 -4.91 20.39 20.10
C GLY A 117 -5.49 19.17 19.42
N ILE A 118 -6.78 19.22 19.13
CA ILE A 118 -7.54 18.09 18.55
C ILE A 118 -7.21 17.94 17.07
N ASN A 119 -6.76 16.76 16.69
CA ASN A 119 -6.42 16.39 15.33
C ASN A 119 -7.37 15.28 14.82
N HIS A 120 -8.18 15.58 13.81
CA HIS A 120 -9.00 14.63 13.08
C HIS A 120 -8.25 14.17 11.85
N LYS A 121 -8.10 12.87 11.67
CA LYS A 121 -7.39 12.26 10.55
C LYS A 121 -8.24 11.20 9.87
N THR A 122 -8.08 11.09 8.55
CA THR A 122 -8.81 10.12 7.73
C THR A 122 -7.84 9.34 6.87
N LEU A 123 -8.06 8.03 6.76
CA LEU A 123 -7.45 7.16 5.76
C LEU A 123 -8.54 6.82 4.74
N PHE A 124 -8.26 7.08 3.47
CA PHE A 124 -9.10 6.66 2.35
C PHE A 124 -8.60 5.32 1.85
N VAL A 125 -9.49 4.35 1.77
CA VAL A 125 -9.17 2.96 1.45
C VAL A 125 -10.01 2.48 0.29
N THR A 126 -9.41 1.83 -0.70
CA THR A 126 -10.12 1.12 -1.76
C THR A 126 -10.00 -0.39 -1.56
N ALA A 127 -11.07 -1.14 -1.87
CA ALA A 127 -11.09 -2.59 -1.77
C ALA A 127 -12.01 -3.21 -2.85
N ASN A 128 -11.77 -4.48 -3.22
CA ASN A 128 -12.59 -5.22 -4.19
C ASN A 128 -13.92 -5.71 -3.58
N THR A 129 -14.75 -4.80 -3.15
CA THR A 129 -16.00 -5.10 -2.45
C THR A 129 -17.24 -4.76 -3.26
N LYS A 130 -18.33 -5.53 -3.05
CA LYS A 130 -19.61 -5.33 -3.71
C LYS A 130 -20.27 -4.05 -3.24
N GLY A 131 -20.83 -3.29 -4.17
CA GLY A 131 -21.63 -2.09 -3.91
C GLY A 131 -20.78 -0.85 -3.56
N ARG A 132 -19.88 -0.93 -2.62
CA ARG A 132 -19.00 0.16 -2.20
C ARG A 132 -17.56 -0.28 -2.19
N GLN A 133 -16.69 0.40 -2.92
CA GLN A 133 -15.27 0.10 -3.01
C GLN A 133 -14.42 1.08 -2.19
N ASP A 134 -14.92 2.28 -1.91
CA ASP A 134 -14.20 3.34 -1.22
C ASP A 134 -14.70 3.50 0.21
N PHE A 135 -13.78 3.50 1.15
CA PHE A 135 -14.04 3.62 2.59
C PHE A 135 -13.23 4.76 3.19
N SER A 136 -13.75 5.31 4.29
CA SER A 136 -13.09 6.34 5.08
C SER A 136 -12.97 5.84 6.52
N LEU A 137 -11.73 5.64 6.98
CA LEU A 137 -11.42 5.27 8.35
C LEU A 137 -10.93 6.53 9.08
N GLN A 138 -11.43 6.77 10.27
CA GLN A 138 -11.18 8.01 10.99
C GLN A 138 -10.52 7.75 12.33
N PHE A 139 -9.60 8.62 12.72
CA PHE A 139 -9.14 8.68 14.09
C PHE A 139 -8.99 10.12 14.58
N VAL A 140 -9.10 10.27 15.87
CA VAL A 140 -8.95 11.53 16.59
C VAL A 140 -7.84 11.37 17.62
N VAL A 141 -7.04 12.40 17.76
CA VAL A 141 -5.99 12.48 18.80
C VAL A 141 -5.84 13.93 19.26
N GLU A 142 -5.78 14.16 20.56
CA GLU A 142 -5.46 15.44 21.14
C GLU A 142 -3.95 15.51 21.43
N VAL A 143 -3.26 16.44 20.77
CA VAL A 143 -1.82 16.63 20.96
C VAL A 143 -1.58 17.72 21.99
N GLU A 144 -0.96 17.34 23.11
CA GLU A 144 -0.56 18.26 24.16
C GLU A 144 0.84 18.82 23.87
N LYS A 145 0.97 20.16 23.87
CA LYS A 145 2.28 20.78 23.70
C LYS A 145 3.22 20.34 24.80
N LYS A 146 4.46 20.05 24.43
CA LYS A 146 5.52 19.79 25.39
C LYS A 146 5.72 21.08 26.23
N ALA A 147 5.63 20.98 27.56
CA ALA A 147 5.98 22.09 28.45
C ALA A 147 7.45 22.47 28.18
N SER A 148 7.67 23.75 27.89
CA SER A 148 9.00 24.34 27.69
C SER A 148 9.74 24.45 29.00
#